data_2422e42d3e0bb1d5fcc0b39996bbd254
#
_entry.id   2422e42d3e0bb1d5fcc0b39996bbd254
#
_cell.length_a   1.000
_cell.length_b   1.000
_cell.length_c   1.000
_cell.angle_alpha   90.00
_cell.angle_beta   90.00
_cell.angle_gamma   90.00
#
_symmetry.space_group_name_H-M   'P 1'
#
loop_
_entity.id
_entity.type
_entity.pdbx_description
1 polymer ?
#
loop_
_entity_poly.entity_id
_entity_poly.type
_entity_poly.pdbx_seq_one_letter_code
_entity_poly.pdbx_strand_id
1 'polypeptide(L)'
;MFKDQKRNGQLFGYLFLVIACSIWFGFILSSFISDSQYRVIYSLDKRQNDKEIIKLIDEANKYVYFAIYFFTKENIASALIRAKKRGLIVWGITDRGASTESNEKIVTELRKAGIAVEVQKHEEGIMHLKTIVTDKAYASGSYNWTSSATVINDEILEIGKNNAVRKKYLAVVEKILIKNQSLIKN
;
A
#
# COMPACT_ATOMS: atom_id res chain seq x y z
N MET A 1 12.77 -27.87 58.01
CA MET A 1 11.95 -26.68 57.86
C MET A 1 12.69 -25.51 57.20
N PHE A 2 13.88 -25.10 57.68
CA PHE A 2 14.61 -23.95 57.06
C PHE A 2 15.21 -24.22 55.67
N LYS A 3 15.58 -25.46 55.32
CA LYS A 3 16.14 -25.80 54.00
C LYS A 3 15.10 -25.71 52.85
N ASP A 4 13.85 -26.02 53.13
CA ASP A 4 12.78 -25.98 52.12
C ASP A 4 12.31 -24.56 51.80
N GLN A 5 12.33 -23.67 52.80
CA GLN A 5 12.01 -22.24 52.59
C GLN A 5 13.04 -21.54 51.69
N LYS A 6 14.33 -21.88 51.86
CA LYS A 6 15.40 -21.31 51.00
C LYS A 6 15.32 -21.82 49.55
N ARG A 7 14.98 -23.10 49.36
CA ARG A 7 14.80 -23.73 48.04
C ARG A 7 13.60 -23.14 47.29
N ASN A 8 12.48 -22.94 47.99
CA ASN A 8 11.30 -22.33 47.41
C ASN A 8 11.54 -20.86 47.01
N GLY A 9 12.27 -20.07 47.81
CA GLY A 9 12.66 -18.70 47.46
C GLY A 9 13.54 -18.62 46.20
N GLN A 10 14.49 -19.57 46.07
CA GLN A 10 15.32 -19.66 44.86
C GLN A 10 14.48 -20.05 43.63
N LEU A 11 13.56 -21.00 43.76
CA LEU A 11 12.66 -21.40 42.65
C LEU A 11 11.76 -20.24 42.17
N PHE A 12 11.21 -19.47 43.11
CA PHE A 12 10.46 -18.24 42.79
C PHE A 12 11.31 -17.19 42.07
N GLY A 13 12.56 -17.00 42.49
CA GLY A 13 13.52 -16.10 41.85
C GLY A 13 13.81 -16.51 40.38
N TYR A 14 14.07 -17.79 40.13
CA TYR A 14 14.29 -18.30 38.78
C TYR A 14 13.04 -18.17 37.90
N LEU A 15 11.86 -18.48 38.43
CA LEU A 15 10.61 -18.34 37.69
C LEU A 15 10.33 -16.89 37.31
N PHE A 16 10.56 -15.95 38.22
CA PHE A 16 10.41 -14.52 37.95
C PHE A 16 11.40 -14.05 36.88
N LEU A 17 12.65 -14.50 36.93
CA LEU A 17 13.69 -14.16 35.95
C LEU A 17 13.35 -14.69 34.55
N VAL A 18 12.84 -15.91 34.43
CA VAL A 18 12.40 -16.51 33.16
C VAL A 18 11.23 -15.75 32.59
N ILE A 19 10.24 -15.39 33.39
CA ILE A 19 9.10 -14.60 32.95
C ILE A 19 9.53 -13.20 32.45
N ALA A 20 10.39 -12.52 33.22
CA ALA A 20 10.92 -11.20 32.87
C ALA A 20 11.72 -11.24 31.54
N CYS A 21 12.58 -12.25 31.35
CA CYS A 21 13.33 -12.46 30.12
C CYS A 21 12.41 -12.77 28.92
N SER A 22 11.36 -13.56 29.14
CA SER A 22 10.40 -13.89 28.09
C SER A 22 9.59 -12.66 27.64
N ILE A 23 9.18 -11.81 28.56
CA ILE A 23 8.48 -10.55 28.28
C ILE A 23 9.43 -9.59 27.52
N TRP A 24 10.67 -9.48 27.96
CA TRP A 24 11.68 -8.61 27.33
C TRP A 24 12.04 -9.09 25.92
N PHE A 25 12.20 -10.39 25.74
CA PHE A 25 12.43 -11.01 24.43
C PHE A 25 11.23 -10.81 23.49
N GLY A 26 10.00 -10.96 24.01
CA GLY A 26 8.77 -10.67 23.27
C GLY A 26 8.67 -9.21 22.84
N PHE A 27 9.08 -8.27 23.69
CA PHE A 27 9.11 -6.83 23.38
C PHE A 27 10.14 -6.50 22.29
N ILE A 28 11.36 -7.05 22.40
CA ILE A 28 12.41 -6.90 21.38
C ILE A 28 11.92 -7.48 20.04
N LEU A 29 11.36 -8.69 20.06
CA LEU A 29 10.86 -9.34 18.84
C LEU A 29 9.73 -8.54 18.19
N SER A 30 8.81 -7.98 18.99
CA SER A 30 7.71 -7.13 18.48
C SER A 30 8.22 -5.83 17.85
N SER A 31 9.28 -5.24 18.40
CA SER A 31 9.92 -4.03 17.85
C SER A 31 10.58 -4.31 16.49
N PHE A 32 11.29 -5.43 16.36
CA PHE A 32 11.87 -5.84 15.06
C PHE A 32 10.80 -6.15 14.01
N ILE A 33 9.69 -6.78 14.39
CA ILE A 33 8.58 -7.08 13.47
C ILE A 33 7.88 -5.79 13.03
N SER A 34 7.73 -4.82 13.93
CA SER A 34 7.10 -3.53 13.62
C SER A 34 7.90 -2.71 12.60
N ASP A 35 9.22 -2.65 12.74
CA ASP A 35 10.10 -1.87 11.87
C ASP A 35 10.18 -2.46 10.44
N SER A 36 10.05 -3.79 10.30
CA SER A 36 10.04 -4.46 9.00
C SER A 36 8.74 -4.28 8.19
N GLN A 37 7.66 -3.77 8.83
CA GLN A 37 6.34 -3.65 8.22
C GLN A 37 6.07 -2.29 7.57
N TYR A 38 6.96 -1.32 7.73
CA TYR A 38 6.78 0.04 7.24
C TYR A 38 8.08 0.61 6.68
N ARG A 39 8.00 1.25 5.50
CA ARG A 39 9.13 1.92 4.84
C ARG A 39 8.70 3.25 4.27
N VAL A 40 9.55 4.24 4.42
CA VAL A 40 9.45 5.55 3.77
C VAL A 40 10.57 5.65 2.75
N ILE A 41 10.22 6.03 1.52
CA ILE A 41 11.15 6.12 0.40
C ILE A 41 11.08 7.54 -0.16
N TYR A 42 12.20 8.21 -0.16
CA TYR A 42 12.37 9.50 -0.83
C TYR A 42 12.74 9.27 -2.31
N SER A 43 12.06 9.96 -3.22
CA SER A 43 12.18 9.70 -4.66
C SER A 43 13.59 9.83 -5.20
N LEU A 44 14.31 10.86 -4.77
CA LEU A 44 15.62 11.18 -5.34
C LEU A 44 16.79 10.35 -4.79
N ASP A 45 16.58 9.59 -3.70
CA ASP A 45 17.62 8.70 -3.16
C ASP A 45 18.04 7.63 -4.18
N LYS A 46 17.05 6.95 -4.77
CA LYS A 46 17.32 5.86 -5.73
C LYS A 46 16.62 6.03 -7.07
N ARG A 47 15.70 6.97 -7.20
CA ARG A 47 14.89 7.23 -8.40
C ARG A 47 14.19 5.97 -8.91
N GLN A 48 13.59 5.18 -8.01
CA GLN A 48 13.04 3.86 -8.27
C GLN A 48 11.64 3.64 -7.65
N ASN A 49 10.92 4.70 -7.31
CA ASN A 49 9.59 4.58 -6.69
C ASN A 49 8.62 3.77 -7.56
N ASP A 50 8.74 3.87 -8.88
CA ASP A 50 7.97 3.05 -9.81
C ASP A 50 8.27 1.55 -9.68
N LYS A 51 9.52 1.16 -9.45
CA LYS A 51 9.90 -0.25 -9.23
C LYS A 51 9.32 -0.80 -7.94
N GLU A 52 9.20 0.03 -6.89
CA GLU A 52 8.57 -0.36 -5.64
C GLU A 52 7.05 -0.59 -5.82
N ILE A 53 6.37 0.28 -6.58
CA ILE A 53 4.96 0.08 -6.94
C ILE A 53 4.79 -1.20 -7.77
N ILE A 54 5.64 -1.42 -8.77
CA ILE A 54 5.61 -2.64 -9.60
C ILE A 54 5.79 -3.88 -8.74
N LYS A 55 6.73 -3.86 -7.79
CA LYS A 55 6.96 -4.97 -6.86
C LYS A 55 5.70 -5.28 -6.04
N LEU A 56 5.01 -4.27 -5.51
CA LEU A 56 3.75 -4.46 -4.78
C LEU A 56 2.69 -5.14 -5.65
N ILE A 57 2.58 -4.75 -6.91
CA ILE A 57 1.64 -5.32 -7.88
C ILE A 57 2.00 -6.77 -8.22
N ASP A 58 3.29 -7.04 -8.45
CA ASP A 58 3.75 -8.38 -8.83
C ASP A 58 3.68 -9.37 -7.65
N GLU A 59 3.83 -8.92 -6.40
CA GLU A 59 3.66 -9.72 -5.18
C GLU A 59 2.19 -9.99 -4.79
N ALA A 60 1.22 -9.26 -5.37
CA ALA A 60 -0.20 -9.44 -5.09
C ALA A 60 -0.73 -10.78 -5.62
N ASN A 61 -1.66 -11.41 -4.85
CA ASN A 61 -2.24 -12.71 -5.17
C ASN A 61 -3.75 -12.66 -5.41
N LYS A 62 -4.46 -11.64 -4.91
CA LYS A 62 -5.94 -11.58 -4.95
C LYS A 62 -6.45 -10.33 -5.65
N TYR A 63 -5.96 -9.17 -5.26
CA TYR A 63 -6.45 -7.91 -5.79
C TYR A 63 -5.40 -6.82 -5.78
N VAL A 64 -5.60 -5.83 -6.66
CA VAL A 64 -4.89 -4.55 -6.72
C VAL A 64 -5.92 -3.45 -6.92
N TYR A 65 -6.09 -2.58 -5.92
CA TYR A 65 -6.95 -1.39 -6.01
C TYR A 65 -6.10 -0.14 -5.92
N PHE A 66 -6.41 0.87 -6.74
CA PHE A 66 -5.65 2.12 -6.75
C PHE A 66 -6.52 3.35 -6.94
N ALA A 67 -6.08 4.45 -6.34
CA ALA A 67 -6.58 5.79 -6.58
C ALA A 67 -5.36 6.67 -6.85
N ILE A 68 -5.24 7.20 -8.06
CA ILE A 68 -4.04 7.92 -8.49
C ILE A 68 -4.40 9.19 -9.27
N TYR A 69 -3.86 10.32 -8.84
CA TYR A 69 -4.14 11.60 -9.48
C TYR A 69 -3.56 11.66 -10.90
N PHE A 70 -2.22 11.59 -11.04
CA PHE A 70 -1.55 11.53 -12.35
C PHE A 70 -0.94 10.16 -12.62
N PHE A 71 -1.26 9.56 -13.77
CA PHE A 71 -0.78 8.26 -14.19
C PHE A 71 -0.32 8.24 -15.64
N THR A 72 1.00 8.31 -15.87
CA THR A 72 1.61 8.29 -17.22
C THR A 72 2.74 7.26 -17.36
N LYS A 73 3.02 6.45 -16.31
CA LYS A 73 4.08 5.43 -16.31
C LYS A 73 3.60 4.13 -16.95
N GLU A 74 4.06 3.87 -18.18
CA GLU A 74 3.73 2.65 -18.94
C GLU A 74 4.20 1.35 -18.25
N ASN A 75 5.35 1.38 -17.53
CA ASN A 75 5.84 0.21 -16.80
C ASN A 75 4.92 -0.20 -15.63
N ILE A 76 4.29 0.76 -14.94
CA ILE A 76 3.29 0.48 -13.89
C ILE A 76 2.00 -0.06 -14.55
N ALA A 77 1.55 0.53 -15.67
CA ALA A 77 0.40 0.03 -16.42
C ALA A 77 0.61 -1.43 -16.87
N SER A 78 1.79 -1.73 -17.41
CA SER A 78 2.18 -3.10 -17.77
C SER A 78 2.14 -4.07 -16.58
N ALA A 79 2.54 -3.64 -15.38
CA ALA A 79 2.43 -4.46 -14.16
C ALA A 79 0.97 -4.74 -13.78
N LEU A 80 0.08 -3.75 -13.86
CA LEU A 80 -1.36 -3.92 -13.62
C LEU A 80 -1.98 -4.90 -14.63
N ILE A 81 -1.58 -4.82 -15.90
CA ILE A 81 -2.03 -5.75 -16.95
C ILE A 81 -1.54 -7.17 -16.64
N ARG A 82 -0.29 -7.34 -16.19
CA ARG A 82 0.20 -8.66 -15.74
C ARG A 82 -0.61 -9.20 -14.56
N ALA A 83 -0.93 -8.35 -13.57
CA ALA A 83 -1.78 -8.74 -12.46
C ALA A 83 -3.16 -9.21 -12.94
N LYS A 84 -3.78 -8.49 -13.87
CA LYS A 84 -5.05 -8.90 -14.48
C LYS A 84 -4.95 -10.24 -15.21
N LYS A 85 -3.89 -10.46 -15.99
CA LYS A 85 -3.62 -11.74 -16.67
C LYS A 85 -3.40 -12.91 -15.69
N ARG A 86 -2.89 -12.65 -14.48
CA ARG A 86 -2.81 -13.65 -13.40
C ARG A 86 -4.18 -13.96 -12.76
N GLY A 87 -5.26 -13.28 -13.18
CA GLY A 87 -6.61 -13.49 -12.65
C GLY A 87 -6.96 -12.63 -11.44
N LEU A 88 -6.15 -11.63 -11.08
CA LEU A 88 -6.43 -10.75 -9.95
C LEU A 88 -7.59 -9.79 -10.28
N ILE A 89 -8.31 -9.39 -9.24
CA ILE A 89 -9.24 -8.25 -9.33
C ILE A 89 -8.39 -6.98 -9.37
N VAL A 90 -8.40 -6.26 -10.50
CA VAL A 90 -7.72 -4.97 -10.64
C VAL A 90 -8.78 -3.90 -10.88
N TRP A 91 -8.82 -2.89 -10.01
CA TRP A 91 -9.78 -1.79 -10.07
C TRP A 91 -9.14 -0.48 -9.64
N GLY A 92 -9.38 0.60 -10.38
CA GLY A 92 -8.78 1.87 -10.05
C GLY A 92 -9.57 3.09 -10.48
N ILE A 93 -9.11 4.26 -10.03
CA ILE A 93 -9.67 5.56 -10.39
C ILE A 93 -8.55 6.57 -10.59
N THR A 94 -8.72 7.42 -11.63
CA THR A 94 -7.90 8.60 -11.87
C THR A 94 -8.74 9.87 -11.73
N ASP A 95 -8.07 11.02 -11.59
CA ASP A 95 -8.76 12.30 -11.53
C ASP A 95 -9.12 12.83 -12.92
N ARG A 96 -10.26 13.52 -13.02
CA ARG A 96 -10.74 14.17 -14.26
C ARG A 96 -9.83 15.33 -14.68
N GLY A 97 -9.36 16.13 -13.72
CA GLY A 97 -8.48 17.27 -13.99
C GLY A 97 -7.08 16.88 -14.42
N ALA A 98 -6.70 15.60 -14.19
CA ALA A 98 -5.44 15.02 -14.63
C ALA A 98 -5.53 14.34 -16.01
N SER A 99 -6.62 14.50 -16.75
CA SER A 99 -6.85 13.93 -18.08
C SER A 99 -6.01 14.64 -19.13
N THR A 100 -4.73 14.26 -19.18
CA THR A 100 -3.82 14.58 -20.27
C THR A 100 -3.84 13.47 -21.31
N GLU A 101 -3.39 13.74 -22.54
CA GLU A 101 -3.28 12.72 -23.59
C GLU A 101 -2.54 11.45 -23.12
N SER A 102 -1.45 11.63 -22.39
CA SER A 102 -0.67 10.51 -21.83
C SER A 102 -1.44 9.71 -20.77
N ASN A 103 -2.21 10.37 -19.90
CA ASN A 103 -3.06 9.70 -18.92
C ASN A 103 -4.22 8.96 -19.60
N GLU A 104 -4.87 9.56 -20.58
CA GLU A 104 -5.96 8.95 -21.35
C GLU A 104 -5.49 7.72 -22.13
N LYS A 105 -4.28 7.76 -22.70
CA LYS A 105 -3.63 6.60 -23.33
C LYS A 105 -3.52 5.44 -22.35
N ILE A 106 -2.98 5.67 -21.15
CA ILE A 106 -2.84 4.64 -20.10
C ILE A 106 -4.21 4.09 -19.68
N VAL A 107 -5.18 4.95 -19.39
CA VAL A 107 -6.54 4.52 -19.00
C VAL A 107 -7.18 3.65 -20.08
N THR A 108 -7.03 4.05 -21.35
CA THR A 108 -7.55 3.31 -22.50
C THR A 108 -6.88 1.94 -22.64
N GLU A 109 -5.56 1.86 -22.46
CA GLU A 109 -4.80 0.62 -22.51
C GLU A 109 -5.23 -0.35 -21.40
N LEU A 110 -5.37 0.14 -20.16
CA LEU A 110 -5.84 -0.65 -19.04
C LEU A 110 -7.25 -1.19 -19.26
N ARG A 111 -8.17 -0.36 -19.77
CA ARG A 111 -9.55 -0.77 -20.08
C ARG A 111 -9.59 -1.83 -21.19
N LYS A 112 -8.78 -1.70 -22.24
CA LYS A 112 -8.63 -2.72 -23.30
C LYS A 112 -8.13 -4.05 -22.73
N ALA A 113 -7.32 -4.04 -21.67
CA ALA A 113 -6.87 -5.22 -20.97
C ALA A 113 -7.91 -5.80 -19.98
N GLY A 114 -9.13 -5.25 -19.93
CA GLY A 114 -10.20 -5.71 -19.05
C GLY A 114 -10.07 -5.24 -17.59
N ILE A 115 -9.31 -4.18 -17.34
CA ILE A 115 -9.20 -3.55 -16.03
C ILE A 115 -10.25 -2.45 -15.91
N ALA A 116 -11.04 -2.46 -14.85
CA ALA A 116 -11.97 -1.39 -14.53
C ALA A 116 -11.20 -0.16 -14.02
N VAL A 117 -11.09 0.87 -14.85
CA VAL A 117 -10.51 2.17 -14.47
C VAL A 117 -11.57 3.24 -14.61
N GLU A 118 -11.94 3.81 -13.46
CA GLU A 118 -12.86 4.94 -13.38
C GLU A 118 -12.11 6.26 -13.60
N VAL A 119 -12.84 7.27 -14.12
CA VAL A 119 -12.42 8.67 -14.06
C VAL A 119 -13.36 9.37 -13.11
N GLN A 120 -12.82 10.14 -12.17
CA GLN A 120 -13.59 10.87 -11.17
C GLN A 120 -14.62 11.80 -11.80
N LYS A 121 -15.86 11.80 -11.32
CA LYS A 121 -17.02 12.46 -11.92
C LYS A 121 -17.62 13.58 -11.09
N HIS A 122 -17.31 13.72 -9.81
CA HIS A 122 -17.85 14.82 -9.01
C HIS A 122 -17.34 16.18 -9.53
N GLU A 123 -18.18 17.18 -9.46
CA GLU A 123 -17.88 18.50 -10.04
C GLU A 123 -16.99 19.34 -9.15
N GLU A 124 -17.12 19.20 -7.84
CA GLU A 124 -16.37 19.96 -6.84
C GLU A 124 -15.15 19.18 -6.34
N GLY A 125 -14.01 19.88 -6.24
CA GLY A 125 -12.75 19.31 -5.73
C GLY A 125 -12.07 18.36 -6.72
N ILE A 126 -10.98 17.76 -6.25
CA ILE A 126 -10.14 16.82 -7.01
C ILE A 126 -9.95 15.52 -6.22
N MET A 127 -9.75 14.41 -6.90
CA MET A 127 -9.31 13.15 -6.30
C MET A 127 -7.77 13.13 -6.28
N HIS A 128 -7.17 13.76 -5.25
CA HIS A 128 -5.72 14.00 -5.20
C HIS A 128 -4.93 12.85 -4.54
N LEU A 129 -5.49 11.66 -4.44
CA LEU A 129 -4.82 10.50 -3.85
C LEU A 129 -3.73 9.93 -4.77
N LYS A 130 -2.71 9.34 -4.15
CA LYS A 130 -1.67 8.53 -4.77
C LYS A 130 -1.51 7.29 -3.91
N THR A 131 -2.46 6.36 -4.06
CA THR A 131 -2.61 5.20 -3.16
C THR A 131 -2.84 3.93 -3.97
N ILE A 132 -2.16 2.87 -3.58
CA ILE A 132 -2.38 1.52 -4.07
C ILE A 132 -2.52 0.57 -2.87
N VAL A 133 -3.45 -0.38 -2.98
CA VAL A 133 -3.69 -1.40 -1.96
C VAL A 133 -3.77 -2.77 -2.62
N THR A 134 -3.01 -3.71 -2.09
CA THR A 134 -3.05 -5.13 -2.48
C THR A 134 -3.49 -5.99 -1.31
N ASP A 135 -3.64 -7.30 -1.52
CA ASP A 135 -3.87 -8.25 -0.43
C ASP A 135 -2.65 -8.44 0.50
N LYS A 136 -1.49 -7.90 0.15
CA LYS A 136 -0.23 -8.03 0.91
C LYS A 136 0.23 -6.72 1.58
N ALA A 137 0.03 -5.59 0.90
CA ALA A 137 0.59 -4.31 1.31
C ALA A 137 -0.26 -3.14 0.80
N TYR A 138 0.07 -1.96 1.26
CA TYR A 138 -0.41 -0.69 0.69
C TYR A 138 0.78 0.23 0.44
N ALA A 139 0.61 1.18 -0.48
CA ALA A 139 1.50 2.31 -0.60
C ALA A 139 0.69 3.61 -0.77
N SER A 140 1.18 4.70 -0.19
CA SER A 140 0.59 6.03 -0.29
C SER A 140 1.67 7.10 -0.15
N GLY A 141 1.33 8.36 -0.42
CA GLY A 141 2.25 9.49 -0.28
C GLY A 141 1.98 10.59 -1.28
N SER A 142 3.01 11.36 -1.62
CA SER A 142 2.92 12.42 -2.63
C SER A 142 3.20 11.90 -4.06
N TYR A 143 3.79 10.71 -4.20
CA TYR A 143 4.31 10.16 -5.44
C TYR A 143 3.22 9.88 -6.49
N ASN A 144 3.11 10.73 -7.52
CA ASN A 144 2.34 10.44 -8.73
C ASN A 144 3.06 9.39 -9.59
N TRP A 145 2.31 8.63 -10.38
CA TRP A 145 2.89 7.62 -11.28
C TRP A 145 3.34 8.25 -12.60
N THR A 146 4.32 9.15 -12.50
CA THR A 146 4.89 9.91 -13.61
C THR A 146 6.41 9.83 -13.64
N SER A 147 7.02 10.12 -14.78
CA SER A 147 8.48 10.16 -14.89
C SER A 147 9.07 11.27 -14.05
N SER A 148 8.48 12.47 -14.04
CA SER A 148 8.96 13.60 -13.21
C SER A 148 8.94 13.27 -11.72
N ALA A 149 7.86 12.66 -11.22
CA ALA A 149 7.77 12.21 -9.83
C ALA A 149 8.82 11.14 -9.48
N THR A 150 9.25 10.31 -10.46
CA THR A 150 10.26 9.28 -10.23
C THR A 150 11.69 9.85 -10.16
N VAL A 151 12.04 10.85 -10.97
CA VAL A 151 13.45 11.21 -11.21
C VAL A 151 13.80 12.67 -10.96
N ILE A 152 12.81 13.56 -10.77
CA ILE A 152 13.00 15.02 -10.69
C ILE A 152 12.43 15.59 -9.39
N ASN A 153 11.19 15.21 -9.04
CA ASN A 153 10.46 15.80 -7.94
C ASN A 153 10.89 15.25 -6.58
N ASP A 154 10.74 16.06 -5.55
CA ASP A 154 10.81 15.65 -4.15
C ASP A 154 9.50 14.96 -3.76
N GLU A 155 9.49 13.63 -3.71
CA GLU A 155 8.31 12.84 -3.38
C GLU A 155 8.59 11.85 -2.26
N ILE A 156 7.57 11.56 -1.47
CA ILE A 156 7.59 10.47 -0.48
C ILE A 156 6.65 9.37 -0.94
N LEU A 157 7.14 8.14 -0.89
CA LEU A 157 6.37 6.93 -1.04
C LEU A 157 6.46 6.12 0.26
N GLU A 158 5.33 5.96 0.92
CA GLU A 158 5.19 5.13 2.12
C GLU A 158 4.65 3.77 1.74
N ILE A 159 5.29 2.70 2.21
CA ILE A 159 4.87 1.32 1.98
C ILE A 159 4.68 0.63 3.32
N GLY A 160 3.50 0.05 3.53
CA GLY A 160 3.18 -0.65 4.76
C GLY A 160 2.52 -2.02 4.52
N LYS A 161 2.78 -2.94 5.46
CA LYS A 161 2.20 -4.30 5.47
C LYS A 161 1.24 -4.53 6.64
N ASN A 162 1.07 -3.55 7.53
CA ASN A 162 0.14 -3.68 8.65
C ASN A 162 -1.30 -3.91 8.15
N ASN A 163 -1.90 -5.02 8.54
CA ASN A 163 -3.21 -5.45 8.04
C ASN A 163 -4.35 -4.50 8.44
N ALA A 164 -4.31 -3.93 9.65
CA ALA A 164 -5.35 -3.01 10.10
C ALA A 164 -5.31 -1.69 9.32
N VAL A 165 -4.11 -1.15 9.09
CA VAL A 165 -3.90 0.07 8.29
C VAL A 165 -4.26 -0.19 6.82
N ARG A 166 -3.81 -1.31 6.25
CA ARG A 166 -4.13 -1.72 4.87
C ARG A 166 -5.64 -1.80 4.63
N LYS A 167 -6.41 -2.40 5.56
CA LYS A 167 -7.87 -2.44 5.48
C LYS A 167 -8.52 -1.04 5.49
N LYS A 168 -7.96 -0.08 6.24
CA LYS A 168 -8.46 1.30 6.22
C LYS A 168 -8.22 1.96 4.86
N TYR A 169 -7.03 1.80 4.26
CA TYR A 169 -6.76 2.29 2.91
C TYR A 169 -7.68 1.65 1.87
N LEU A 170 -7.87 0.33 1.95
CA LEU A 170 -8.79 -0.40 1.07
C LEU A 170 -10.20 0.20 1.15
N ALA A 171 -10.74 0.36 2.36
CA ALA A 171 -12.08 0.93 2.57
C ALA A 171 -12.22 2.34 1.99
N VAL A 172 -11.18 3.18 2.08
CA VAL A 172 -11.19 4.52 1.47
C VAL A 172 -11.22 4.43 -0.05
N VAL A 173 -10.38 3.60 -0.66
CA VAL A 173 -10.33 3.45 -2.13
C VAL A 173 -11.65 2.86 -2.65
N GLU A 174 -12.19 1.82 -2.02
CA GLU A 174 -13.48 1.23 -2.37
C GLU A 174 -14.62 2.24 -2.25
N LYS A 175 -14.66 3.02 -1.17
CA LYS A 175 -15.69 4.07 -0.98
C LYS A 175 -15.67 5.08 -2.14
N ILE A 176 -14.49 5.51 -2.59
CA ILE A 176 -14.34 6.46 -3.70
C ILE A 176 -14.83 5.83 -5.02
N LEU A 177 -14.43 4.59 -5.30
CA LEU A 177 -14.83 3.85 -6.49
C LEU A 177 -16.36 3.65 -6.55
N ILE A 178 -16.97 3.19 -5.44
CA ILE A 178 -18.42 2.97 -5.36
C ILE A 178 -19.17 4.30 -5.51
N LYS A 179 -18.72 5.38 -4.81
CA LYS A 179 -19.32 6.70 -4.95
C LYS A 179 -19.27 7.19 -6.41
N ASN A 180 -18.12 7.02 -7.07
CA ASN A 180 -17.98 7.44 -8.47
C ASN A 180 -18.91 6.68 -9.41
N GLN A 181 -19.13 5.37 -9.17
CA GLN A 181 -20.08 4.57 -9.97
C GLN A 181 -21.54 4.98 -9.76
N SER A 182 -21.94 5.37 -8.54
CA SER A 182 -23.31 5.81 -8.27
C SER A 182 -23.69 7.08 -9.03
N LEU A 183 -22.73 7.94 -9.36
CA LEU A 183 -22.93 9.15 -10.18
C LEU A 183 -23.18 8.86 -11.67
N ILE A 184 -23.05 7.60 -12.12
CA ILE A 184 -23.35 7.18 -13.50
C ILE A 184 -24.82 6.79 -13.65
N LYS A 185 -25.48 6.39 -12.57
CA LYS A 185 -26.83 5.81 -12.57
C LYS A 185 -27.94 6.83 -12.40
N ASN A 186 -27.61 8.11 -12.18
CA ASN A 186 -28.52 9.23 -12.10
C ASN A 186 -28.33 10.18 -13.29
#